data_c8336bcaed391a466f1a2df63c25ac9d
#
_entry.id   c8336bcaed391a466f1a2df63c25ac9d
#
_cell.length_a   1.000
_cell.length_b   1.000
_cell.length_c   1.000
_cell.angle_alpha   90.00
_cell.angle_beta   90.00
_cell.angle_gamma   90.00
#
_symmetry.space_group_name_H-M   'P 1'
#
loop_
_entity.id
_entity.type
_entity.pdbx_description
1 polymer ?
#
loop_
_entity_poly.entity_id
_entity_poly.type
_entity_poly.pdbx_seq_one_letter_code
_entity_poly.pdbx_strand_id
1 'polypeptide(L)'
;NRLWAYDLGRGALACRAGSGQLESRDGRGPMAAFAQPAGLAVVQQTLYVCDALGSAVRSVQLRNDVVQTLVGQGMWEFGDADGPREQARLQNPQAIALSADAPVLWVADTGNGRLRSLRLGGGEVSTVSLPRRLHGPAALALSAGFLWIAETDAHAVLRLDLATGELDRVAIDE
;
A
#
# COMPACT_ATOMS: atom_id res chain seq x y z
N ASN A 1 15.69 0.10 -3.72
CA ASN A 1 15.19 1.10 -2.77
C ASN A 1 15.04 2.48 -3.44
N ARG A 2 14.53 2.48 -4.69
CA ARG A 2 14.28 3.69 -5.50
C ARG A 2 12.97 3.54 -6.26
N LEU A 3 12.34 4.67 -6.53
CA LEU A 3 11.20 4.77 -7.42
C LEU A 3 11.66 5.29 -8.79
N TRP A 4 11.25 4.58 -9.82
CA TRP A 4 11.56 4.91 -11.20
C TRP A 4 10.26 5.20 -11.96
N ALA A 5 10.30 6.14 -12.88
CA ALA A 5 9.24 6.41 -13.83
C ALA A 5 9.75 6.15 -15.25
N TYR A 6 8.97 5.40 -16.03
CA TYR A 6 9.23 5.19 -17.44
C TYR A 6 8.24 6.03 -18.26
N ASP A 7 8.78 6.92 -19.08
CA ASP A 7 8.01 7.73 -20.01
C ASP A 7 7.76 6.94 -21.30
N LEU A 8 6.50 6.53 -21.50
CA LEU A 8 6.10 5.74 -22.66
C LEU A 8 6.24 6.51 -23.99
N GLY A 9 6.09 7.83 -23.97
CA GLY A 9 6.19 8.67 -25.16
C GLY A 9 7.64 8.90 -25.60
N ARG A 10 8.57 8.99 -24.64
CA ARG A 10 9.99 9.27 -24.88
C ARG A 10 10.88 8.02 -24.81
N GLY A 11 10.33 6.90 -24.34
CA GLY A 11 11.11 5.69 -24.09
C GLY A 11 12.21 5.87 -23.02
N ALA A 12 12.01 6.78 -22.07
CA ALA A 12 13.03 7.17 -21.11
C ALA A 12 12.69 6.72 -19.69
N LEU A 13 13.69 6.21 -18.98
CA LEU A 13 13.61 5.81 -17.58
C LEU A 13 14.30 6.87 -16.71
N ALA A 14 13.60 7.37 -15.69
CA ALA A 14 14.12 8.36 -14.74
C ALA A 14 13.90 7.94 -13.30
N CYS A 15 14.92 8.09 -12.45
CA CYS A 15 14.78 7.95 -11.01
C CYS A 15 14.04 9.18 -10.46
N ARG A 16 12.94 8.95 -9.75
CA ARG A 16 12.12 10.02 -9.15
C ARG A 16 12.48 10.26 -7.69
N ALA A 17 12.59 9.20 -6.90
CA ALA A 17 12.88 9.30 -5.49
C ALA A 17 13.60 8.07 -4.94
N GLY A 18 14.30 8.27 -3.83
CA GLY A 18 15.03 7.23 -3.11
C GLY A 18 16.54 7.31 -3.31
N SER A 19 17.30 7.26 -2.21
CA SER A 19 18.75 7.25 -2.20
C SER A 19 19.37 5.93 -2.72
N GLY A 20 18.60 4.83 -2.63
CA GLY A 20 19.05 3.47 -2.87
C GLY A 20 19.54 2.75 -1.61
N GLN A 21 19.68 3.45 -0.51
CA GLN A 21 20.00 2.85 0.79
C GLN A 21 18.79 2.17 1.41
N LEU A 22 19.00 1.17 2.24
CA LEU A 22 17.99 0.49 3.04
C LEU A 22 17.67 1.34 4.27
N GLU A 23 16.76 2.29 4.11
CA GLU A 23 16.40 3.26 5.14
C GLU A 23 14.98 3.78 4.89
N SER A 24 14.27 4.20 5.92
CA SER A 24 12.99 4.91 5.81
C SER A 24 13.19 6.37 6.20
N ARG A 25 13.27 7.27 5.22
CA ARG A 25 13.51 8.70 5.44
C ARG A 25 12.70 9.57 4.49
N ASP A 26 12.00 10.55 5.03
CA ASP A 26 11.32 11.57 4.26
C ASP A 26 12.33 12.54 3.61
N GLY A 27 11.90 13.21 2.55
CA GLY A 27 12.75 14.13 1.83
C GLY A 27 12.33 14.33 0.39
N ARG A 28 13.14 15.05 -0.38
CA ARG A 28 12.88 15.31 -1.80
C ARG A 28 13.80 14.49 -2.69
N GLY A 29 13.22 13.76 -3.63
CA GLY A 29 13.97 13.03 -4.65
C GLY A 29 15.01 12.08 -4.03
N PRO A 30 16.30 12.21 -4.40
CA PRO A 30 17.38 11.36 -3.86
C PRO A 30 17.66 11.54 -2.36
N MET A 31 17.15 12.62 -1.74
CA MET A 31 17.31 12.85 -0.29
C MET A 31 16.36 11.97 0.53
N ALA A 32 15.28 11.46 -0.07
CA ALA A 32 14.43 10.46 0.55
C ALA A 32 15.08 9.08 0.51
N ALA A 33 14.62 8.17 1.36
CA ALA A 33 15.00 6.78 1.31
C ALA A 33 13.78 5.88 1.55
N PHE A 34 13.78 4.71 0.91
CA PHE A 34 12.80 3.66 1.09
C PHE A 34 13.51 2.39 1.58
N ALA A 35 12.88 1.68 2.50
CA ALA A 35 13.43 0.42 2.98
C ALA A 35 13.16 -0.72 1.97
N GLN A 36 11.92 -0.84 1.51
CA GLN A 36 11.55 -1.80 0.46
C GLN A 36 10.24 -1.34 -0.20
N PRO A 37 10.28 -0.42 -1.19
CA PRO A 37 9.08 0.00 -1.89
C PRO A 37 8.49 -1.17 -2.68
N ALA A 38 7.24 -1.51 -2.42
CA ALA A 38 6.51 -2.64 -3.00
C ALA A 38 5.27 -2.18 -3.79
N GLY A 39 4.10 -2.13 -3.15
CA GLY A 39 2.85 -1.73 -3.79
C GLY A 39 2.78 -0.24 -4.12
N LEU A 40 2.18 0.10 -5.25
CA LEU A 40 2.04 1.47 -5.75
C LEU A 40 0.59 1.75 -6.14
N ALA A 41 0.07 2.93 -5.78
CA ALA A 41 -1.20 3.46 -6.27
C ALA A 41 -1.08 4.96 -6.53
N VAL A 42 -1.68 5.43 -7.62
CA VAL A 42 -1.63 6.85 -8.03
C VAL A 42 -3.03 7.45 -8.00
N VAL A 43 -3.15 8.63 -7.40
CA VAL A 43 -4.31 9.49 -7.56
C VAL A 43 -3.86 10.92 -7.85
N GLN A 44 -4.39 11.50 -8.92
CA GLN A 44 -4.03 12.84 -9.37
C GLN A 44 -2.50 13.02 -9.47
N GLN A 45 -1.89 13.82 -8.59
CA GLN A 45 -0.47 14.13 -8.56
C GLN A 45 0.27 13.50 -7.36
N THR A 46 -0.34 12.50 -6.73
CA THR A 46 0.24 11.79 -5.58
C THR A 46 0.36 10.31 -5.86
N LEU A 47 1.56 9.77 -5.71
CA LEU A 47 1.84 8.34 -5.69
C LEU A 47 1.88 7.89 -4.23
N TYR A 48 1.10 6.87 -3.91
CA TYR A 48 1.15 6.19 -2.62
C TYR A 48 1.97 4.91 -2.75
N VAL A 49 2.79 4.63 -1.75
CA VAL A 49 3.78 3.54 -1.77
C VAL A 49 3.68 2.76 -0.47
N CYS A 50 3.50 1.45 -0.54
CA CYS A 50 3.83 0.57 0.56
C CYS A 50 5.36 0.42 0.64
N ASP A 51 5.93 0.84 1.76
CA ASP A 51 7.35 0.63 2.07
C ASP A 51 7.45 -0.56 3.02
N ALA A 52 7.55 -1.76 2.46
CA ALA A 52 7.29 -3.02 3.17
C ALA A 52 8.18 -3.20 4.40
N LEU A 53 9.50 -3.16 4.26
CA LEU A 53 10.42 -3.25 5.41
C LEU A 53 10.38 -2.00 6.30
N GLY A 54 9.92 -0.86 5.77
CA GLY A 54 9.64 0.33 6.55
C GLY A 54 8.38 0.23 7.40
N SER A 55 7.58 -0.84 7.20
CA SER A 55 6.25 -1.02 7.80
C SER A 55 5.37 0.22 7.69
N ALA A 56 5.43 0.87 6.52
CA ALA A 56 4.90 2.20 6.30
C ALA A 56 4.08 2.32 5.00
N VAL A 57 3.18 3.29 4.99
CA VAL A 57 2.60 3.87 3.77
C VAL A 57 3.19 5.24 3.58
N ARG A 58 3.78 5.47 2.41
CA ARG A 58 4.43 6.73 2.04
C ARG A 58 3.65 7.42 0.92
N SER A 59 3.73 8.73 0.84
CA SER A 59 3.25 9.53 -0.30
C SER A 59 4.41 10.19 -1.02
N VAL A 60 4.29 10.31 -2.35
CA VAL A 60 5.25 11.03 -3.20
C VAL A 60 4.48 12.02 -4.05
N GLN A 61 4.77 13.30 -3.90
CA GLN A 61 4.21 14.35 -4.73
C GLN A 61 4.91 14.37 -6.09
N LEU A 62 4.19 13.99 -7.15
CA LEU A 62 4.76 13.81 -8.49
C LEU A 62 5.23 15.12 -9.16
N ARG A 63 4.80 16.29 -8.65
CA ARG A 63 5.25 17.60 -9.15
C ARG A 63 6.68 17.96 -8.75
N ASN A 64 7.11 17.51 -7.56
CA ASN A 64 8.36 17.96 -6.96
C ASN A 64 9.14 16.86 -6.26
N ASP A 65 8.69 15.61 -6.37
CA ASP A 65 9.30 14.40 -5.81
C ASP A 65 9.48 14.43 -4.28
N VAL A 66 8.63 15.17 -3.57
CA VAL A 66 8.63 15.19 -2.10
C VAL A 66 7.98 13.91 -1.58
N VAL A 67 8.72 13.19 -0.75
CA VAL A 67 8.31 11.95 -0.07
C VAL A 67 7.98 12.26 1.38
N GLN A 68 6.82 11.78 1.84
CA GLN A 68 6.37 11.90 3.23
C GLN A 68 5.80 10.58 3.72
N THR A 69 6.04 10.25 4.98
CA THR A 69 5.42 9.12 5.66
C THR A 69 3.99 9.49 6.04
N LEU A 70 3.02 8.65 5.67
CA LEU A 70 1.62 8.80 6.06
C LEU A 70 1.26 7.93 7.25
N VAL A 71 1.72 6.67 7.25
CA VAL A 71 1.52 5.70 8.32
C VAL A 71 2.84 4.98 8.54
N GLY A 72 3.18 4.68 9.78
CA GLY A 72 4.44 4.03 10.17
C GLY A 72 5.39 5.04 10.81
N GLN A 73 6.33 4.53 11.62
CA GLN A 73 7.27 5.39 12.38
C GLN A 73 8.73 4.98 12.21
N GLY A 74 8.99 4.04 11.32
CA GLY A 74 10.32 3.54 11.04
C GLY A 74 10.40 2.03 10.95
N MET A 75 11.53 1.53 10.49
CA MET A 75 11.73 0.11 10.17
C MET A 75 11.52 -0.84 11.36
N TRP A 76 11.71 -0.36 12.58
CA TRP A 76 11.61 -1.17 13.80
C TRP A 76 10.34 -0.91 14.61
N GLU A 77 9.50 0.03 14.16
CA GLU A 77 8.26 0.44 14.81
C GLU A 77 7.03 -0.21 14.16
N PHE A 78 7.11 -1.51 13.88
CA PHE A 78 6.00 -2.29 13.32
C PHE A 78 5.03 -2.77 14.40
N GLY A 79 3.84 -3.19 14.00
CA GLY A 79 2.81 -3.71 14.91
C GLY A 79 1.47 -3.93 14.23
N ASP A 80 0.43 -4.13 15.03
CA ASP A 80 -0.94 -4.38 14.60
C ASP A 80 -1.88 -3.44 15.37
N ALA A 81 -1.93 -2.16 14.98
CA ALA A 81 -2.75 -1.15 15.65
C ALA A 81 -3.47 -0.25 14.64
N ASP A 82 -4.78 -0.10 14.86
CA ASP A 82 -5.65 0.88 14.19
C ASP A 82 -5.57 2.24 14.88
N GLY A 83 -6.16 3.26 14.28
CA GLY A 83 -6.30 4.61 14.83
C GLY A 83 -5.76 5.70 13.93
N PRO A 84 -5.50 6.90 14.48
CA PRO A 84 -4.88 7.99 13.75
C PRO A 84 -3.58 7.53 13.09
N ARG A 85 -3.29 8.03 11.88
CA ARG A 85 -2.14 7.58 11.08
C ARG A 85 -0.80 7.65 11.82
N GLU A 86 -0.67 8.60 12.74
CA GLU A 86 0.53 8.79 13.56
C GLU A 86 0.69 7.72 14.65
N GLN A 87 -0.41 7.05 15.03
CA GLN A 87 -0.45 6.00 16.06
C GLN A 87 -0.63 4.61 15.49
N ALA A 88 -1.22 4.50 14.30
CA ALA A 88 -1.43 3.22 13.64
C ALA A 88 -0.09 2.51 13.37
N ARG A 89 -0.13 1.18 13.41
CA ARG A 89 1.02 0.32 13.14
C ARG A 89 0.64 -0.74 12.12
N LEU A 90 1.54 -0.94 11.19
CA LEU A 90 1.48 -1.96 10.15
C LEU A 90 2.66 -2.91 10.30
N GLN A 91 2.62 -4.02 9.59
CA GLN A 91 3.76 -4.94 9.51
C GLN A 91 3.91 -5.45 8.08
N ASN A 92 5.01 -5.07 7.45
CA ASN A 92 5.39 -5.51 6.10
C ASN A 92 4.25 -5.35 5.07
N PRO A 93 3.64 -4.15 4.90
CA PRO A 93 2.58 -3.95 3.92
C PRO A 93 3.14 -4.07 2.50
N GLN A 94 2.56 -4.93 1.65
CA GLN A 94 3.10 -5.19 0.32
C GLN A 94 2.27 -4.64 -0.82
N ALA A 95 0.96 -4.49 -0.63
CA ALA A 95 0.10 -4.01 -1.70
C ALA A 95 -0.81 -2.88 -1.25
N ILE A 96 -1.14 -2.04 -2.20
CA ILE A 96 -2.03 -0.90 -2.01
C ILE A 96 -2.93 -0.75 -3.24
N ALA A 97 -4.21 -0.49 -3.01
CA ALA A 97 -5.17 -0.13 -4.03
C ALA A 97 -5.95 1.11 -3.61
N LEU A 98 -6.38 1.91 -4.58
CA LEU A 98 -7.15 3.11 -4.33
C LEU A 98 -8.59 2.92 -4.77
N SER A 99 -9.55 3.31 -3.92
CA SER A 99 -10.95 3.39 -4.32
C SER A 99 -11.15 4.51 -5.33
N ALA A 100 -11.87 4.21 -6.43
CA ALA A 100 -12.20 5.21 -7.44
C ALA A 100 -13.24 6.23 -6.95
N ASP A 101 -14.18 5.76 -6.11
CA ASP A 101 -15.37 6.52 -5.69
C ASP A 101 -15.22 7.20 -4.33
N ALA A 102 -14.17 6.89 -3.59
CA ALA A 102 -13.91 7.46 -2.27
C ALA A 102 -12.40 7.62 -2.04
N PRO A 103 -11.96 8.63 -1.26
CA PRO A 103 -10.55 8.84 -0.96
C PRO A 103 -10.05 7.84 0.09
N VAL A 104 -10.12 6.54 -0.25
CA VAL A 104 -9.71 5.43 0.61
C VAL A 104 -8.63 4.61 -0.07
N LEU A 105 -7.52 4.42 0.61
CA LEU A 105 -6.50 3.44 0.26
C LEU A 105 -6.77 2.13 0.99
N TRP A 106 -6.79 1.04 0.25
CA TRP A 106 -6.79 -0.33 0.76
C TRP A 106 -5.36 -0.82 0.81
N VAL A 107 -4.93 -1.34 1.95
CA VAL A 107 -3.55 -1.78 2.18
C VAL A 107 -3.55 -3.24 2.60
N ALA A 108 -2.82 -4.07 1.89
CA ALA A 108 -2.51 -5.43 2.33
C ALA A 108 -1.39 -5.37 3.39
N ASP A 109 -1.79 -5.46 4.64
CA ASP A 109 -0.90 -5.49 5.81
C ASP A 109 -0.43 -6.94 6.02
N THR A 110 0.49 -7.34 5.15
CA THR A 110 0.86 -8.74 4.89
C THR A 110 1.36 -9.45 6.13
N GLY A 111 2.25 -8.83 6.90
CA GLY A 111 2.81 -9.42 8.11
C GLY A 111 1.77 -9.63 9.22
N ASN A 112 0.70 -8.83 9.22
CA ASN A 112 -0.42 -9.01 10.15
C ASN A 112 -1.54 -9.89 9.59
N GLY A 113 -1.49 -10.29 8.30
CA GLY A 113 -2.56 -11.02 7.65
C GLY A 113 -3.88 -10.25 7.64
N ARG A 114 -3.83 -8.93 7.43
CA ARG A 114 -5.00 -8.05 7.48
C ARG A 114 -5.16 -7.20 6.21
N LEU A 115 -6.38 -6.84 5.96
CA LEU A 115 -6.72 -5.75 5.05
C LEU A 115 -6.97 -4.48 5.88
N ARG A 116 -6.28 -3.39 5.55
CA ARG A 116 -6.49 -2.09 6.19
C ARG A 116 -7.13 -1.11 5.22
N SER A 117 -7.94 -0.22 5.74
CA SER A 117 -8.40 0.98 5.04
C SER A 117 -7.77 2.23 5.64
N LEU A 118 -7.26 3.11 4.80
CA LEU A 118 -6.73 4.43 5.19
C LEU A 118 -7.55 5.51 4.48
N ARG A 119 -8.28 6.32 5.23
CA ARG A 119 -9.01 7.48 4.70
C ARG A 119 -8.05 8.64 4.47
N LEU A 120 -7.95 9.10 3.23
CA LEU A 120 -7.01 10.17 2.87
C LEU A 120 -7.39 11.53 3.48
N GLY A 121 -8.67 11.83 3.60
CA GLY A 121 -9.16 13.10 4.17
C GLY A 121 -9.16 13.18 5.70
N GLY A 122 -9.30 12.06 6.40
CA GLY A 122 -9.38 11.99 7.87
C GLY A 122 -8.16 11.41 8.54
N GLY A 123 -7.31 10.71 7.80
CA GLY A 123 -6.06 10.15 8.29
C GLY A 123 -6.21 9.00 9.29
N GLU A 124 -7.32 8.30 9.30
CA GLU A 124 -7.55 7.16 10.18
C GLU A 124 -7.31 5.85 9.45
N VAL A 125 -6.59 4.95 10.10
CA VAL A 125 -6.36 3.56 9.66
C VAL A 125 -7.30 2.66 10.42
N SER A 126 -8.02 1.80 9.71
CA SER A 126 -8.93 0.83 10.30
C SER A 126 -8.73 -0.55 9.69
N THR A 127 -8.84 -1.59 10.50
CA THR A 127 -8.90 -2.96 10.02
C THR A 127 -10.25 -3.23 9.37
N VAL A 128 -10.22 -3.78 8.16
CA VAL A 128 -11.43 -4.26 7.49
C VAL A 128 -11.89 -5.55 8.17
N SER A 129 -13.16 -5.56 8.60
CA SER A 129 -13.74 -6.76 9.20
C SER A 129 -13.94 -7.83 8.11
N LEU A 130 -13.23 -8.91 8.21
CA LEU A 130 -13.32 -10.07 7.33
C LEU A 130 -13.67 -11.31 8.16
N PRO A 131 -14.29 -12.35 7.57
CA PRO A 131 -14.66 -13.57 8.30
C PRO A 131 -13.47 -14.36 8.86
N ARG A 132 -12.27 -14.10 8.35
CA ARG A 132 -11.00 -14.68 8.80
C ARG A 132 -9.81 -13.76 8.55
N ARG A 133 -8.67 -14.06 9.14
CA ARG A 133 -7.41 -13.45 8.74
C ARG A 133 -7.01 -13.88 7.32
N LEU A 134 -6.30 -13.02 6.63
CA LEU A 134 -5.71 -13.31 5.33
C LEU A 134 -4.37 -14.07 5.49
N HIS A 135 -4.05 -14.90 4.52
CA HIS A 135 -2.82 -15.69 4.49
C HIS A 135 -1.83 -15.13 3.47
N GLY A 136 -0.91 -14.29 3.93
CA GLY A 136 0.08 -13.64 3.08
C GLY A 136 -0.54 -12.78 1.97
N PRO A 137 -1.43 -11.80 2.27
CA PRO A 137 -2.01 -10.94 1.23
C PRO A 137 -0.90 -10.11 0.60
N ALA A 138 -0.59 -10.33 -0.68
CA ALA A 138 0.56 -9.76 -1.37
C ALA A 138 0.21 -8.86 -2.56
N ALA A 139 -1.01 -8.94 -3.10
CA ALA A 139 -1.48 -8.06 -4.17
C ALA A 139 -2.93 -7.68 -3.97
N LEU A 140 -3.26 -6.47 -4.40
CA LEU A 140 -4.61 -5.90 -4.40
C LEU A 140 -4.93 -5.31 -5.77
N ALA A 141 -6.14 -5.51 -6.24
CA ALA A 141 -6.69 -4.83 -7.42
C ALA A 141 -8.14 -4.47 -7.18
N LEU A 142 -8.54 -3.27 -7.58
CA LEU A 142 -9.91 -2.79 -7.47
C LEU A 142 -10.59 -2.77 -8.83
N SER A 143 -11.75 -3.39 -8.95
CA SER A 143 -12.54 -3.38 -10.18
C SER A 143 -14.02 -3.59 -9.89
N ALA A 144 -14.88 -2.75 -10.48
CA ALA A 144 -16.34 -2.89 -10.46
C ALA A 144 -16.96 -3.10 -9.07
N GLY A 145 -16.47 -2.36 -8.05
CA GLY A 145 -16.97 -2.47 -6.67
C GLY A 145 -16.40 -3.63 -5.85
N PHE A 146 -15.54 -4.44 -6.46
CA PHE A 146 -14.85 -5.55 -5.78
C PHE A 146 -13.38 -5.24 -5.54
N LEU A 147 -12.89 -5.64 -4.38
CA LEU A 147 -11.46 -5.71 -4.11
C LEU A 147 -10.98 -7.15 -4.26
N TRP A 148 -10.07 -7.35 -5.19
CA TRP A 148 -9.41 -8.62 -5.43
C TRP A 148 -8.14 -8.70 -4.61
N ILE A 149 -7.93 -9.83 -3.93
CA ILE A 149 -6.82 -10.03 -2.99
C ILE A 149 -6.10 -11.31 -3.38
N ALA A 150 -4.81 -11.23 -3.68
CA ALA A 150 -3.98 -12.42 -3.84
C ALA A 150 -3.41 -12.84 -2.48
N GLU A 151 -3.73 -14.06 -2.05
CA GLU A 151 -3.17 -14.70 -0.87
C GLU A 151 -2.08 -15.69 -1.30
N THR A 152 -0.81 -15.29 -1.15
CA THR A 152 0.32 -16.10 -1.61
C THR A 152 0.49 -17.37 -0.78
N ASP A 153 0.30 -17.30 0.53
CA ASP A 153 0.50 -18.44 1.43
C ASP A 153 -0.68 -19.44 1.39
N ALA A 154 -1.82 -19.04 0.82
CA ALA A 154 -3.00 -19.90 0.62
C ALA A 154 -3.18 -20.32 -0.84
N HIS A 155 -2.32 -19.92 -1.76
CA HIS A 155 -2.42 -20.16 -3.19
C HIS A 155 -3.83 -19.84 -3.71
N ALA A 156 -4.35 -18.65 -3.36
CA ALA A 156 -5.72 -18.27 -3.60
C ALA A 156 -5.85 -16.82 -4.08
N VAL A 157 -6.91 -16.58 -4.84
CA VAL A 157 -7.42 -15.25 -5.12
C VAL A 157 -8.77 -15.11 -4.44
N LEU A 158 -8.94 -14.04 -3.68
CA LEU A 158 -10.20 -13.71 -3.03
C LEU A 158 -10.83 -12.50 -3.71
N ARG A 159 -12.16 -12.43 -3.64
CA ARG A 159 -12.97 -11.31 -4.08
C ARG A 159 -13.79 -10.80 -2.90
N LEU A 160 -13.56 -9.57 -2.49
CA LEU A 160 -14.33 -8.88 -1.47
C LEU A 160 -15.29 -7.91 -2.13
N ASP A 161 -16.59 -8.08 -1.90
CA ASP A 161 -17.60 -7.11 -2.27
C ASP A 161 -17.57 -5.95 -1.28
N LEU A 162 -17.26 -4.74 -1.77
CA LEU A 162 -17.12 -3.56 -0.91
C LEU A 162 -18.46 -2.99 -0.42
N ALA A 163 -19.58 -3.35 -1.06
CA ALA A 163 -20.91 -2.92 -0.67
C ALA A 163 -21.52 -3.83 0.41
N THR A 164 -21.31 -5.14 0.31
CA THR A 164 -21.89 -6.14 1.23
C THR A 164 -20.91 -6.62 2.29
N GLY A 165 -19.60 -6.53 2.03
CA GLY A 165 -18.55 -7.11 2.87
C GLY A 165 -18.38 -8.63 2.68
N GLU A 166 -19.04 -9.22 1.69
CA GLU A 166 -18.92 -10.65 1.39
C GLU A 166 -17.55 -10.97 0.79
N LEU A 167 -16.95 -12.03 1.29
CA LEU A 167 -15.62 -12.48 0.87
C LEU A 167 -15.70 -13.89 0.28
N ASP A 168 -15.42 -13.99 -1.02
CA ASP A 168 -15.43 -15.24 -1.77
C ASP A 168 -14.02 -15.66 -2.19
N ARG A 169 -13.78 -16.96 -2.24
CA ARG A 169 -12.64 -17.52 -2.96
C ARG A 169 -12.99 -17.68 -4.42
N VAL A 170 -12.16 -17.16 -5.32
CA VAL A 170 -12.34 -17.33 -6.76
C VAL A 170 -11.95 -18.74 -7.16
N ALA A 171 -12.86 -19.45 -7.80
CA ALA A 171 -12.54 -20.71 -8.45
C ALA A 171 -11.71 -20.41 -9.71
N ILE A 172 -10.57 -21.06 -9.85
CA ILE A 172 -9.76 -21.04 -11.08
C ILE A 172 -10.04 -22.40 -11.71
N ASP A 173 -10.84 -22.40 -12.78
CA ASP A 173 -11.06 -23.59 -13.59
C ASP A 173 -9.73 -23.91 -14.31
N GLU A 174 -9.32 -25.19 -14.22
CA GLU A 174 -8.14 -25.72 -14.92
C GLU A 174 -8.38 -25.88 -16.43
#